data_76d098fe83fe6b2fa0e5cae532d1b3d4
#
_entry.id   76d098fe83fe6b2fa0e5cae532d1b3d4
#
_cell.length_a   1.000
_cell.length_b   1.000
_cell.length_c   1.000
_cell.angle_alpha   90.00
_cell.angle_beta   90.00
_cell.angle_gamma   90.00
#
_symmetry.space_group_name_H-M   'P 1'
#
loop_
_entity.id
_entity.type
_entity.pdbx_description
1 polymer ?
#
loop_
_entity_poly.entity_id
_entity_poly.type
_entity_poly.pdbx_seq_one_letter_code
_entity_poly.pdbx_strand_id
1 'polypeptide(L)'
;LAGDNLQVLHAGDVAEPALRAYLGMGLEQLHVLEQPSGADALPALTAYLRDAGAQVVLTGSQAETGEGSGMLPFLLAESLGWPLVVGLAQVESIDGNSALVLQALPRGQRRRLKVRLPFLATVDNAAPKPRQSAYGPARRGVLQADEVEVIDDELLAVATLQPAKPRPKRLK
;
A
#
# COMPACT_ATOMS: atom_id res chain seq x y z
N LEU A 1 12.99 -7.46 -9.49
CA LEU A 1 11.59 -7.23 -9.89
C LEU A 1 11.33 -5.81 -10.41
N ALA A 2 12.15 -4.84 -10.08
CA ALA A 2 12.02 -3.47 -10.52
C ALA A 2 12.83 -3.24 -11.79
N GLY A 3 12.32 -3.70 -12.91
CA GLY A 3 12.62 -3.14 -14.21
C GLY A 3 11.69 -1.97 -14.50
N ASP A 4 11.56 -1.58 -15.74
CA ASP A 4 10.81 -0.42 -16.24
C ASP A 4 9.28 -0.44 -15.97
N ASN A 5 8.79 -1.42 -15.21
CA ASN A 5 7.36 -1.67 -14.96
C ASN A 5 6.94 -1.48 -13.48
N LEU A 6 7.74 -0.76 -12.67
CA LEU A 6 7.34 -0.41 -11.31
C LEU A 6 6.52 0.88 -11.32
N GLN A 7 5.29 0.80 -10.83
CA GLN A 7 4.45 1.96 -10.58
C GLN A 7 4.17 2.07 -9.08
N VAL A 8 4.26 3.28 -8.54
CA VAL A 8 3.81 3.58 -7.18
C VAL A 8 2.51 4.37 -7.29
N LEU A 9 1.51 3.89 -6.57
CA LEU A 9 0.15 4.40 -6.58
C LEU A 9 -0.23 4.90 -5.19
N HIS A 10 -0.84 6.06 -5.12
CA HIS A 10 -1.43 6.64 -3.91
C HIS A 10 -2.87 7.03 -4.17
N ALA A 11 -3.78 6.72 -3.25
CA ALA A 11 -5.14 7.23 -3.28
C ALA A 11 -5.31 8.19 -2.09
N GLY A 12 -5.53 9.48 -2.37
CA GLY A 12 -5.60 10.51 -1.37
C GLY A 12 -5.19 11.88 -1.88
N ASP A 13 -4.88 12.79 -0.95
CA ASP A 13 -4.49 14.16 -1.26
C ASP A 13 -3.10 14.22 -1.92
N VAL A 14 -3.00 14.88 -3.07
CA VAL A 14 -1.73 15.12 -3.79
C VAL A 14 -0.74 15.97 -2.99
N ALA A 15 -1.22 16.74 -2.03
CA ALA A 15 -0.40 17.58 -1.15
C ALA A 15 0.27 16.79 0.00
N GLU A 16 0.01 15.48 0.14
CA GLU A 16 0.58 14.66 1.20
C GLU A 16 2.13 14.68 1.15
N PRO A 17 2.81 15.18 2.21
CA PRO A 17 4.25 15.35 2.19
C PRO A 17 5.04 14.05 1.99
N ALA A 18 4.50 12.90 2.42
CA ALA A 18 5.13 11.60 2.27
C ALA A 18 5.38 11.22 0.81
N LEU A 19 4.57 11.72 -0.14
CA LEU A 19 4.72 11.44 -1.57
C LEU A 19 6.08 11.91 -2.10
N ARG A 20 6.54 13.08 -1.64
CA ARG A 20 7.86 13.61 -2.01
C ARG A 20 8.99 12.76 -1.46
N ALA A 21 8.82 12.17 -0.27
CA ALA A 21 9.82 11.26 0.29
C ALA A 21 9.95 9.98 -0.55
N TYR A 22 8.86 9.43 -1.08
CA TYR A 22 8.90 8.29 -1.99
C TYR A 22 9.62 8.62 -3.30
N LEU A 23 9.33 9.76 -3.92
CA LEU A 23 10.09 10.22 -5.10
C LEU A 23 11.58 10.34 -4.79
N GLY A 24 11.93 10.79 -3.58
CA GLY A 24 13.31 10.87 -3.10
C GLY A 24 14.04 9.52 -3.03
N MET A 25 13.32 8.42 -2.98
CA MET A 25 13.89 7.06 -2.99
C MET A 25 14.30 6.58 -4.39
N GLY A 26 14.18 7.43 -5.41
CA GLY A 26 14.62 7.16 -6.76
C GLY A 26 13.50 6.78 -7.73
N LEU A 27 12.28 7.15 -7.41
CA LEU A 27 11.15 7.08 -8.34
C LEU A 27 11.14 8.35 -9.19
N GLU A 28 10.95 8.21 -10.50
CA GLU A 28 10.84 9.37 -11.41
C GLU A 28 9.45 9.98 -11.32
N GLN A 29 8.43 9.13 -11.13
CA GLN A 29 7.03 9.54 -11.01
C GLN A 29 6.29 8.69 -10.00
N LEU A 30 5.20 9.25 -9.47
CA LEU A 30 4.24 8.59 -8.60
C LEU A 30 2.84 8.98 -9.07
N HIS A 31 1.96 8.00 -9.19
CA HIS A 31 0.59 8.19 -9.62
C HIS A 31 -0.31 8.44 -8.42
N VAL A 32 -1.11 9.48 -8.46
CA VAL A 32 -2.04 9.87 -7.40
C VAL A 32 -3.48 9.79 -7.93
N LEU A 33 -4.27 8.94 -7.33
CA LEU A 33 -5.72 8.96 -7.46
C LEU A 33 -6.25 10.02 -6.49
N GLU A 34 -6.45 11.23 -6.99
CA GLU A 34 -6.72 12.39 -6.15
C GLU A 34 -8.13 12.33 -5.57
N GLN A 35 -8.18 12.35 -4.25
CA GLN A 35 -9.43 12.37 -3.49
C GLN A 35 -9.22 13.11 -2.17
N PRO A 36 -10.32 13.64 -1.54
CA PRO A 36 -10.23 14.35 -0.28
C PRO A 36 -9.62 13.51 0.84
N SER A 37 -8.93 14.17 1.77
CA SER A 37 -8.42 13.51 2.97
C SER A 37 -9.57 12.87 3.75
N GLY A 38 -9.41 11.59 4.11
CA GLY A 38 -10.42 10.80 4.83
C GLY A 38 -11.43 10.07 3.94
N ALA A 39 -11.39 10.26 2.62
CA ALA A 39 -12.17 9.43 1.70
C ALA A 39 -11.66 7.97 1.72
N ASP A 40 -12.56 7.02 1.42
CA ASP A 40 -12.18 5.62 1.32
C ASP A 40 -11.30 5.38 0.09
N ALA A 41 -10.10 4.85 0.32
CA ALA A 41 -9.16 4.52 -0.75
C ALA A 41 -9.55 3.25 -1.52
N LEU A 42 -10.38 2.38 -0.95
CA LEU A 42 -10.69 1.07 -1.52
C LEU A 42 -11.37 1.15 -2.89
N PRO A 43 -12.43 1.96 -3.09
CA PRO A 43 -13.10 2.05 -4.39
C PRO A 43 -12.16 2.53 -5.50
N ALA A 44 -11.42 3.61 -5.27
CA ALA A 44 -10.50 4.20 -6.23
C ALA A 44 -9.37 3.23 -6.62
N LEU A 45 -8.74 2.59 -5.62
CA LEU A 45 -7.71 1.59 -5.85
C LEU A 45 -8.24 0.37 -6.60
N THR A 46 -9.43 -0.11 -6.24
CA THR A 46 -10.05 -1.26 -6.91
C THR A 46 -10.36 -0.95 -8.38
N ALA A 47 -10.95 0.20 -8.66
CA ALA A 47 -11.26 0.62 -10.03
C ALA A 47 -9.99 0.70 -10.88
N TYR A 48 -8.96 1.38 -10.38
CA TYR A 48 -7.70 1.53 -11.09
C TYR A 48 -7.01 0.18 -11.34
N LEU A 49 -6.90 -0.68 -10.33
CA LEU A 49 -6.14 -1.93 -10.43
C LEU A 49 -6.82 -2.98 -11.33
N ARG A 50 -8.13 -2.91 -11.54
CA ARG A 50 -8.83 -3.79 -12.48
C ARG A 50 -8.33 -3.62 -13.91
N ASP A 51 -7.99 -2.40 -14.30
CA ASP A 51 -7.61 -2.04 -15.66
C ASP A 51 -6.08 -1.87 -15.83
N ALA A 52 -5.34 -1.77 -14.75
CA ALA A 52 -3.90 -1.49 -14.76
C ALA A 52 -3.04 -2.65 -15.30
N GLY A 53 -3.58 -3.86 -15.43
CA GLY A 53 -2.81 -5.04 -15.86
C GLY A 53 -1.70 -5.45 -14.88
N ALA A 54 -1.78 -5.01 -13.63
CA ALA A 54 -0.80 -5.31 -12.61
C ALA A 54 -0.78 -6.82 -12.29
N GLN A 55 0.42 -7.40 -12.26
CA GLN A 55 0.61 -8.81 -11.90
C GLN A 55 0.85 -8.99 -10.39
N VAL A 56 1.50 -8.02 -9.78
CA VAL A 56 1.84 -8.04 -8.35
C VAL A 56 1.53 -6.68 -7.76
N VAL A 57 0.72 -6.65 -6.72
CA VAL A 57 0.45 -5.44 -5.94
C VAL A 57 1.04 -5.60 -4.55
N LEU A 58 1.89 -4.66 -4.15
CA LEU A 58 2.51 -4.64 -2.83
C LEU A 58 1.93 -3.49 -2.01
N THR A 59 1.56 -3.79 -0.77
CA THR A 59 1.05 -2.81 0.20
C THR A 59 1.82 -2.88 1.51
N GLY A 60 1.66 -1.89 2.36
CA GLY A 60 1.97 -2.02 3.77
C GLY A 60 0.98 -2.96 4.47
N SER A 61 1.31 -3.40 5.66
CA SER A 61 0.42 -4.21 6.51
C SER A 61 -0.64 -3.36 7.19
N GLN A 62 -0.33 -2.10 7.48
CA GLN A 62 -1.19 -1.17 8.20
C GLN A 62 -0.73 0.27 7.93
N ALA A 63 -1.67 1.21 7.81
CA ALA A 63 -1.37 2.62 7.74
C ALA A 63 -1.10 3.20 9.14
N GLU A 64 -0.20 4.17 9.24
CA GLU A 64 0.09 4.88 10.51
C GLU A 64 -0.95 5.96 10.81
N THR A 65 -1.60 6.47 9.79
CA THR A 65 -2.62 7.53 9.88
C THR A 65 -3.92 7.09 9.19
N GLY A 66 -4.99 7.83 9.41
CA GLY A 66 -6.30 7.53 8.85
C GLY A 66 -6.98 6.36 9.55
N GLU A 67 -7.61 5.50 8.79
CA GLU A 67 -8.40 4.38 9.30
C GLU A 67 -7.55 3.36 10.10
N GLY A 68 -6.33 3.07 9.65
CA GLY A 68 -5.30 2.37 10.43
C GLY A 68 -5.63 0.95 10.89
N SER A 69 -6.73 0.33 10.45
CA SER A 69 -7.13 -1.04 10.84
C SER A 69 -6.24 -2.13 10.25
N GLY A 70 -5.58 -1.83 9.13
CA GLY A 70 -4.87 -2.83 8.34
C GLY A 70 -5.78 -3.70 7.49
N MET A 71 -7.05 -3.36 7.34
CA MET A 71 -8.03 -4.13 6.56
C MET A 71 -7.94 -3.88 5.05
N LEU A 72 -7.41 -2.73 4.63
CA LEU A 72 -7.34 -2.35 3.21
C LEU A 72 -6.77 -3.44 2.29
N PRO A 73 -5.65 -4.11 2.60
CA PRO A 73 -5.12 -5.17 1.75
C PRO A 73 -6.09 -6.36 1.59
N PHE A 74 -6.81 -6.70 2.63
CA PHE A 74 -7.77 -7.81 2.62
C PHE A 74 -9.00 -7.47 1.79
N LEU A 75 -9.57 -6.29 2.00
CA LEU A 75 -10.72 -5.79 1.25
C LEU A 75 -10.39 -5.61 -0.24
N LEU A 76 -9.19 -5.11 -0.54
CA LEU A 76 -8.73 -4.94 -1.91
C LEU A 76 -8.55 -6.29 -2.62
N ALA A 77 -7.95 -7.28 -1.94
CA ALA A 77 -7.78 -8.63 -2.47
C ALA A 77 -9.14 -9.29 -2.74
N GLU A 78 -10.10 -9.13 -1.84
CA GLU A 78 -11.47 -9.64 -2.00
C GLU A 78 -12.18 -8.96 -3.19
N SER A 79 -12.13 -7.63 -3.26
CA SER A 79 -12.78 -6.85 -4.32
C SER A 79 -12.22 -7.15 -5.72
N LEU A 80 -10.94 -7.52 -5.80
CA LEU A 80 -10.27 -7.91 -7.05
C LEU A 80 -10.39 -9.41 -7.34
N GLY A 81 -10.76 -10.23 -6.37
CA GLY A 81 -10.75 -11.69 -6.48
C GLY A 81 -9.33 -12.27 -6.60
N TRP A 82 -8.33 -11.61 -6.01
CA TRP A 82 -6.93 -12.00 -6.10
C TRP A 82 -6.44 -12.71 -4.85
N PRO A 83 -5.50 -13.67 -4.98
CA PRO A 83 -4.83 -14.24 -3.83
C PRO A 83 -4.10 -13.17 -3.01
N LEU A 84 -4.14 -13.28 -1.67
CA LEU A 84 -3.42 -12.42 -0.75
C LEU A 84 -2.30 -13.20 -0.05
N VAL A 85 -1.08 -12.65 -0.08
CA VAL A 85 0.06 -13.13 0.72
C VAL A 85 0.34 -12.13 1.83
N VAL A 86 0.03 -12.49 3.06
CA VAL A 86 0.30 -11.64 4.23
C VAL A 86 1.74 -11.84 4.69
N GLY A 87 2.46 -10.75 4.94
CA GLY A 87 3.82 -10.81 5.47
C GLY A 87 4.87 -11.27 4.45
N LEU A 88 4.83 -10.73 3.24
CA LEU A 88 5.83 -10.99 2.21
C LEU A 88 7.22 -10.51 2.65
N ALA A 89 8.20 -11.41 2.66
CA ALA A 89 9.60 -11.09 2.90
C ALA A 89 10.38 -10.93 1.59
N GLN A 90 10.06 -11.76 0.58
CA GLN A 90 10.80 -11.76 -0.70
C GLN A 90 9.96 -12.38 -1.80
N VAL A 91 10.12 -11.87 -3.02
CA VAL A 91 9.73 -12.56 -4.25
C VAL A 91 10.97 -13.21 -4.82
N GLU A 92 11.01 -14.55 -4.89
CA GLU A 92 12.17 -15.28 -5.39
C GLU A 92 12.19 -15.35 -6.91
N SER A 93 11.03 -15.63 -7.52
CA SER A 93 10.88 -15.65 -8.97
C SER A 93 9.44 -15.40 -9.40
N ILE A 94 9.28 -14.92 -10.61
CA ILE A 94 8.01 -14.88 -11.32
C ILE A 94 8.21 -15.68 -12.61
N ASP A 95 7.35 -16.66 -12.84
CA ASP A 95 7.43 -17.54 -13.99
C ASP A 95 6.02 -17.83 -14.54
N GLY A 96 5.80 -17.43 -15.80
CA GLY A 96 4.54 -17.59 -16.48
C GLY A 96 3.38 -16.99 -15.68
N ASN A 97 2.52 -17.84 -15.13
CA ASN A 97 1.31 -17.44 -14.42
C ASN A 97 1.39 -17.58 -12.89
N SER A 98 2.59 -17.70 -12.35
CA SER A 98 2.80 -17.87 -10.90
C SER A 98 4.08 -17.21 -10.42
N ALA A 99 4.11 -16.90 -9.12
CA ALA A 99 5.29 -16.41 -8.44
C ALA A 99 5.67 -17.38 -7.30
N LEU A 100 6.97 -17.47 -7.03
CA LEU A 100 7.53 -18.14 -5.87
C LEU A 100 7.94 -17.07 -4.86
N VAL A 101 7.36 -17.12 -3.67
CA VAL A 101 7.53 -16.08 -2.66
C VAL A 101 7.89 -16.66 -1.31
N LEU A 102 8.61 -15.87 -0.50
CA LEU A 102 8.88 -16.16 0.90
C LEU A 102 7.97 -15.32 1.79
N GLN A 103 7.17 -15.97 2.60
CA GLN A 103 6.36 -15.39 3.65
C GLN A 103 7.14 -15.39 4.96
N ALA A 104 7.16 -14.26 5.66
CA ALA A 104 7.66 -14.18 7.03
C ALA A 104 6.65 -14.79 8.00
N LEU A 105 7.16 -15.58 8.93
CA LEU A 105 6.40 -16.20 10.01
C LEU A 105 7.02 -15.84 11.36
N PRO A 106 6.28 -15.98 12.48
CA PRO A 106 6.80 -15.73 13.80
C PRO A 106 8.10 -16.47 14.08
N ARG A 107 8.92 -15.92 14.97
CA ARG A 107 10.21 -16.49 15.40
C ARG A 107 11.25 -16.65 14.29
N GLY A 108 11.19 -15.78 13.26
CA GLY A 108 12.15 -15.78 12.15
C GLY A 108 11.98 -16.91 11.14
N GLN A 109 10.93 -17.67 11.24
CA GLN A 109 10.62 -18.72 10.26
C GLN A 109 10.24 -18.11 8.91
N ARG A 110 10.44 -18.89 7.84
CA ARG A 110 10.04 -18.53 6.48
C ARG A 110 9.27 -19.69 5.87
N ARG A 111 8.21 -19.35 5.15
CA ARG A 111 7.44 -20.31 4.36
C ARG A 111 7.53 -19.95 2.90
N ARG A 112 7.93 -20.89 2.08
CA ARG A 112 7.92 -20.72 0.62
C ARG A 112 6.55 -21.07 0.09
N LEU A 113 5.98 -20.18 -0.72
CA LEU A 113 4.68 -20.35 -1.33
C LEU A 113 4.79 -20.17 -2.84
N LYS A 114 4.03 -20.97 -3.59
CA LYS A 114 3.74 -20.71 -5.00
C LYS A 114 2.37 -20.07 -5.07
N VAL A 115 2.30 -18.87 -5.61
CA VAL A 115 1.06 -18.08 -5.72
C VAL A 115 0.74 -17.82 -7.19
N ARG A 116 -0.54 -17.89 -7.54
CA ARG A 116 -1.02 -17.57 -8.89
C ARG A 116 -1.01 -16.05 -9.09
N LEU A 117 -0.65 -15.61 -10.30
CA LEU A 117 -0.79 -14.21 -10.75
C LEU A 117 -2.22 -13.94 -11.27
N PRO A 118 -2.72 -12.71 -11.14
CA PRO A 118 -2.18 -11.65 -10.31
C PRO A 118 -2.36 -11.95 -8.81
N PHE A 119 -1.56 -11.34 -7.95
CA PHE A 119 -1.73 -11.44 -6.50
C PHE A 119 -1.40 -10.12 -5.79
N LEU A 120 -1.92 -9.98 -4.57
CA LEU A 120 -1.63 -8.90 -3.65
C LEU A 120 -0.78 -9.42 -2.49
N ALA A 121 0.13 -8.61 -1.98
CA ALA A 121 0.88 -8.97 -0.78
C ALA A 121 1.09 -7.78 0.15
N THR A 122 1.01 -8.03 1.47
CA THR A 122 1.50 -7.08 2.46
C THR A 122 2.97 -7.34 2.73
N VAL A 123 3.79 -6.29 2.74
CA VAL A 123 5.23 -6.40 2.96
C VAL A 123 5.54 -6.46 4.45
N ASP A 124 6.38 -7.42 4.85
CA ASP A 124 6.85 -7.59 6.23
C ASP A 124 8.14 -6.79 6.49
N ASN A 125 8.39 -6.44 7.75
CA ASN A 125 9.63 -5.80 8.18
C ASN A 125 10.90 -6.65 7.95
N ALA A 126 10.73 -7.94 7.69
CA ALA A 126 11.82 -8.85 7.28
C ALA A 126 12.23 -8.69 5.81
N ALA A 127 11.49 -7.92 5.02
CA ALA A 127 11.88 -7.54 3.68
C ALA A 127 13.07 -6.56 3.69
N PRO A 128 13.81 -6.44 2.57
CA PRO A 128 14.88 -5.45 2.47
C PRO A 128 14.39 -4.04 2.79
N LYS A 129 15.21 -3.29 3.52
CA LYS A 129 14.88 -1.91 3.90
C LYS A 129 14.80 -1.02 2.65
N PRO A 130 13.89 -0.01 2.65
CA PRO A 130 13.80 0.94 1.55
C PRO A 130 15.06 1.80 1.46
N ARG A 131 15.29 2.40 0.30
CA ARG A 131 16.34 3.39 0.10
C ARG A 131 16.05 4.65 0.93
N GLN A 132 17.11 5.33 1.33
CA GLN A 132 16.94 6.65 1.95
C GLN A 132 16.47 7.67 0.91
N SER A 133 15.58 8.56 1.32
CA SER A 133 15.10 9.63 0.48
C SER A 133 16.19 10.69 0.30
N ALA A 134 16.42 11.11 -0.95
CA ALA A 134 17.36 12.16 -1.32
C ALA A 134 16.61 13.41 -1.79
N TYR A 135 17.07 14.58 -1.38
CA TYR A 135 16.40 15.86 -1.66
C TYR A 135 16.25 16.15 -3.17
N GLY A 136 17.30 15.90 -3.93
CA GLY A 136 17.31 16.22 -5.38
C GLY A 136 16.21 15.45 -6.15
N PRO A 137 16.16 14.12 -6.09
CA PRO A 137 15.08 13.33 -6.69
C PRO A 137 13.70 13.71 -6.14
N ALA A 138 13.56 13.89 -4.81
CA ALA A 138 12.29 14.29 -4.19
C ALA A 138 11.70 15.55 -4.83
N ARG A 139 12.57 16.53 -5.16
CA ARG A 139 12.14 17.80 -5.76
C ARG A 139 11.83 17.69 -7.26
N ARG A 140 12.60 16.88 -8.01
CA ARG A 140 12.44 16.75 -9.46
C ARG A 140 11.37 15.76 -9.88
N GLY A 141 11.06 14.81 -9.02
CA GLY A 141 10.08 13.76 -9.31
C GLY A 141 8.68 14.32 -9.57
N VAL A 142 7.95 13.67 -10.43
CA VAL A 142 6.62 14.10 -10.90
C VAL A 142 5.54 13.38 -10.10
N LEU A 143 4.57 14.14 -9.61
CA LEU A 143 3.29 13.61 -9.13
C LEU A 143 2.30 13.74 -10.29
N GLN A 144 1.85 12.60 -10.80
CA GLN A 144 0.81 12.55 -11.81
C GLN A 144 -0.51 12.30 -11.07
N ALA A 145 -1.37 13.31 -11.01
CA ALA A 145 -2.65 13.24 -10.34
C ALA A 145 -3.78 13.09 -11.35
N ASP A 146 -4.66 12.15 -11.12
CA ASP A 146 -5.92 11.98 -11.82
C ASP A 146 -7.06 12.10 -10.80
N GLU A 147 -8.03 12.93 -11.10
CA GLU A 147 -9.25 13.02 -10.31
C GLU A 147 -10.04 11.71 -10.43
N VAL A 148 -10.49 11.20 -9.30
CA VAL A 148 -11.31 10.00 -9.25
C VAL A 148 -12.66 10.28 -8.64
N GLU A 149 -13.66 9.49 -9.02
CA GLU A 149 -14.96 9.54 -8.37
C GLU A 149 -14.86 9.11 -6.91
N VAL A 150 -15.24 10.00 -6.00
CA VAL A 150 -15.28 9.68 -4.57
C VAL A 150 -16.59 8.96 -4.27
N ILE A 151 -16.47 7.72 -3.82
CA ILE A 151 -17.61 6.92 -3.36
C ILE A 151 -17.66 7.05 -1.84
N ASP A 152 -18.71 7.68 -1.34
CA ASP A 152 -18.96 7.77 0.10
C ASP A 152 -19.39 6.39 0.62
N ASP A 153 -18.65 5.89 1.61
CA ASP A 153 -19.09 4.74 2.38
C ASP A 153 -19.85 5.23 3.63
N GLU A 154 -21.13 4.89 3.73
CA GLU A 154 -21.96 5.24 4.88
C GLU A 154 -21.37 4.73 6.20
N LEU A 155 -20.62 3.64 6.18
CA LEU A 155 -19.96 3.09 7.37
C LEU A 155 -18.78 3.95 7.83
N LEU A 156 -18.05 4.60 6.91
CA LEU A 156 -16.96 5.53 7.23
C LEU A 156 -17.50 6.89 7.72
N ALA A 157 -18.64 7.33 7.24
CA ALA A 157 -19.27 8.58 7.66
C ALA A 157 -19.62 8.61 9.16
N VAL A 158 -19.69 7.46 9.81
CA VAL A 158 -19.98 7.33 11.25
C VAL A 158 -18.73 7.46 12.13
N ALA A 159 -17.51 7.41 11.55
CA ALA A 159 -16.27 7.50 12.30
C ALA A 159 -16.02 8.95 12.78
N THR A 160 -16.34 9.23 14.03
CA THR A 160 -16.01 10.52 14.68
C THR A 160 -14.65 10.42 15.32
N LEU A 161 -13.67 11.18 14.82
CA LEU A 161 -12.37 11.31 15.47
C LEU A 161 -12.53 12.05 16.79
N GLN A 162 -12.26 11.38 17.91
CA GLN A 162 -12.23 12.00 19.22
C GLN A 162 -10.78 12.14 19.71
N PRO A 163 -10.41 13.26 20.35
CA PRO A 163 -9.11 13.38 20.96
C PRO A 163 -8.86 12.25 21.96
N ALA A 164 -7.67 11.66 21.90
CA ALA A 164 -7.27 10.62 22.86
C ALA A 164 -7.34 11.17 24.29
N LYS A 165 -8.14 10.55 25.14
CA LYS A 165 -8.16 10.87 26.57
C LYS A 165 -6.91 10.30 27.23
N PRO A 166 -6.07 11.11 27.92
CA PRO A 166 -4.92 10.58 28.64
C PRO A 166 -5.37 9.58 29.70
N ARG A 167 -4.70 8.45 29.80
CA ARG A 167 -4.96 7.47 30.85
C ARG A 167 -4.71 8.10 32.21
N PRO A 168 -5.62 7.97 33.18
CA PRO A 168 -5.36 8.47 34.53
C PRO A 168 -4.11 7.78 35.09
N LYS A 169 -3.19 8.57 35.64
CA LYS A 169 -2.02 8.04 36.36
C LYS A 169 -2.52 7.20 37.51
N ARG A 170 -2.19 5.91 37.53
CA ARG A 170 -2.38 5.09 38.74
C ARG A 170 -1.37 5.60 39.78
N LEU A 171 -1.84 6.25 40.84
CA LEU A 171 -1.06 6.50 42.05
C LEU A 171 -0.80 5.11 42.66
N LYS A 172 0.49 4.80 42.87
CA LYS A 172 0.90 3.66 43.70
C LYS A 172 0.79 4.01 45.16
#